data_b74a860a456df3b47af3624f98e4d2df
#
_entry.id   b74a860a456df3b47af3624f98e4d2df
#
_cell.length_a   1.000
_cell.length_b   1.000
_cell.length_c   1.000
_cell.angle_alpha   90.00
_cell.angle_beta   90.00
_cell.angle_gamma   90.00
#
_symmetry.space_group_name_H-M   'P 1'
#
loop_
_entity.id
_entity.type
_entity.pdbx_description
1 polymer ?
#
loop_
_entity_poly.entity_id
_entity_poly.type
_entity_poly.pdbx_seq_one_letter_code
_entity_poly.pdbx_strand_id
1 'polypeptide(L)'
;ILDLLEQANPGVDPWLPGADTRIVLPTQFILPDAPREGIVLNVGTKRIFYFPKAAAGEAPRVITHPVGIGREGWATPIGATRVVSKVKDPVWTVPPSIRKEHAEAGDPLPARVPAGPDNPLGAYALRLGFPSYLIHGTNKPSGIGMRVSHGCVQLFPEDIETLFSQVPVGAPV
;
A
#
# COMPACT_ATOMS: atom_id res chain seq x y z
N ILE A 1 7.67 5.75 7.42
CA ILE A 1 7.49 7.22 7.59
C ILE A 1 8.30 7.68 8.78
N LEU A 2 8.17 7.03 9.95
CA LEU A 2 8.90 7.38 11.15
C LEU A 2 10.42 7.38 10.90
N ASP A 3 10.96 6.32 10.32
CA ASP A 3 12.39 6.19 9.98
C ASP A 3 12.90 7.36 9.12
N LEU A 4 12.07 7.87 8.20
CA LEU A 4 12.44 9.03 7.36
C LEU A 4 12.43 10.33 8.15
N LEU A 5 11.51 10.48 9.09
CA LEU A 5 11.48 11.63 10.00
C LEU A 5 12.69 11.62 10.93
N GLU A 6 13.03 10.48 11.51
CA GLU A 6 14.21 10.33 12.37
C GLU A 6 15.51 10.62 11.61
N GLN A 7 15.65 10.10 10.38
CA GLN A 7 16.82 10.40 9.54
C GLN A 7 16.94 11.87 9.16
N ALA A 8 15.82 12.55 8.92
CA ALA A 8 15.79 13.97 8.59
C ALA A 8 15.98 14.88 9.81
N ASN A 9 15.82 14.34 11.03
CA ASN A 9 15.86 15.08 12.29
C ASN A 9 16.71 14.34 13.34
N PRO A 10 18.01 14.14 13.10
CA PRO A 10 18.86 13.40 14.03
C PRO A 10 18.88 14.07 15.41
N GLY A 11 18.65 13.29 16.47
CA GLY A 11 18.66 13.76 17.85
C GLY A 11 17.34 14.38 18.32
N VAL A 12 16.32 14.43 17.49
CA VAL A 12 14.95 14.83 17.88
C VAL A 12 14.14 13.59 18.21
N ASP A 13 13.52 13.55 19.39
CA ASP A 13 12.59 12.48 19.75
C ASP A 13 11.32 12.60 18.89
N PRO A 14 10.97 11.61 18.08
CA PRO A 14 9.82 11.70 17.16
C PRO A 14 8.46 11.72 17.86
N TRP A 15 8.41 11.29 19.11
CA TRP A 15 7.19 11.24 19.92
C TRP A 15 7.06 12.43 20.89
N LEU A 16 8.20 12.96 21.34
CA LEU A 16 8.28 14.07 22.28
C LEU A 16 9.35 15.08 21.81
N PRO A 17 9.14 15.74 20.68
CA PRO A 17 10.16 16.61 20.08
C PRO A 17 10.49 17.85 20.92
N GLY A 18 9.67 18.16 21.93
CA GLY A 18 9.75 19.39 22.71
C GLY A 18 9.03 20.58 22.06
N ALA A 19 8.65 21.55 22.88
CA ALA A 19 8.02 22.77 22.37
C ALA A 19 9.00 23.54 21.49
N ASP A 20 8.50 24.18 20.46
CA ASP A 20 9.24 25.02 19.48
C ASP A 20 10.36 24.30 18.70
N THR A 21 10.42 22.96 18.75
CA THR A 21 11.37 22.20 17.96
C THR A 21 11.02 22.29 16.47
N ARG A 22 11.98 22.72 15.65
CA ARG A 22 11.85 22.72 14.20
C ARG A 22 11.99 21.30 13.66
N ILE A 23 11.01 20.81 12.95
CA ILE A 23 10.99 19.48 12.31
C ILE A 23 11.18 19.64 10.80
N VAL A 24 12.17 18.96 10.25
CA VAL A 24 12.35 18.83 8.81
C VAL A 24 11.41 17.74 8.30
N LEU A 25 10.50 18.08 7.42
CA LEU A 25 9.63 17.11 6.76
C LEU A 25 10.33 16.56 5.51
N PRO A 26 10.59 15.23 5.44
CA PRO A 26 11.21 14.61 4.28
C PRO A 26 10.21 14.50 3.12
N THR A 27 10.01 15.57 2.37
CA THR A 27 9.06 15.68 1.26
C THR A 27 9.68 15.41 -0.10
N GLN A 28 11.01 15.23 -0.17
CA GLN A 28 11.72 14.90 -1.41
C GLN A 28 11.92 13.38 -1.49
N PHE A 29 11.54 12.81 -2.64
CA PHE A 29 11.69 11.38 -2.90
C PHE A 29 12.50 11.15 -4.17
N ILE A 30 13.35 10.14 -4.14
CA ILE A 30 14.01 9.64 -5.35
C ILE A 30 12.99 8.81 -6.12
N LEU A 31 12.74 9.20 -7.36
CA LEU A 31 11.85 8.45 -8.23
C LEU A 31 12.49 7.11 -8.64
N PRO A 32 11.70 6.04 -8.78
CA PRO A 32 12.23 4.77 -9.23
C PRO A 32 12.76 4.88 -10.67
N ASP A 33 13.83 4.13 -10.96
CA ASP A 33 14.33 3.94 -12.33
C ASP A 33 13.45 2.91 -13.04
N ALA A 34 12.30 3.39 -13.52
CA ALA A 34 11.26 2.59 -14.14
C ALA A 34 10.44 3.47 -15.11
N PRO A 35 9.67 2.88 -16.04
CA PRO A 35 8.75 3.63 -16.89
C PRO A 35 7.80 4.49 -16.04
N ARG A 36 7.67 5.77 -16.41
CA ARG A 36 6.79 6.72 -15.72
C ARG A 36 5.37 6.64 -16.26
N GLU A 37 4.77 5.48 -16.12
CA GLU A 37 3.41 5.17 -16.56
C GLU A 37 2.74 4.21 -15.57
N GLY A 38 1.47 4.46 -15.25
CA GLY A 38 0.71 3.62 -14.33
C GLY A 38 1.31 3.60 -12.93
N ILE A 39 1.41 2.43 -12.35
CA ILE A 39 1.87 2.23 -10.97
C ILE A 39 3.28 1.61 -10.99
N VAL A 40 4.16 2.13 -10.16
CA VAL A 40 5.45 1.50 -9.83
C VAL A 40 5.49 1.23 -8.32
N LEU A 41 5.57 -0.04 -7.94
CA LEU A 41 5.73 -0.45 -6.56
C LEU A 41 7.21 -0.70 -6.26
N ASN A 42 7.82 0.15 -5.44
CA ASN A 42 9.16 -0.07 -4.93
C ASN A 42 9.08 -0.82 -3.58
N VAL A 43 9.27 -2.14 -3.64
CA VAL A 43 9.22 -3.01 -2.46
C VAL A 43 10.35 -2.70 -1.46
N GLY A 44 11.52 -2.28 -1.95
CA GLY A 44 12.68 -1.93 -1.11
C GLY A 44 12.40 -0.73 -0.22
N THR A 45 11.84 0.33 -0.80
CA THR A 45 11.50 1.56 -0.07
C THR A 45 10.09 1.53 0.54
N LYS A 46 9.34 0.45 0.34
CA LYS A 46 7.94 0.30 0.78
C LYS A 46 7.08 1.49 0.35
N ARG A 47 7.15 1.80 -0.95
CA ARG A 47 6.50 2.96 -1.52
C ARG A 47 5.89 2.67 -2.88
N ILE A 48 4.69 3.19 -3.12
CA ILE A 48 4.02 3.15 -4.40
C ILE A 48 4.13 4.52 -5.08
N PHE A 49 4.33 4.53 -6.38
CA PHE A 49 4.34 5.71 -7.22
C PHE A 49 3.31 5.51 -8.32
N TYR A 50 2.39 6.44 -8.47
CA TYR A 50 1.44 6.45 -9.57
C TYR A 50 1.75 7.63 -10.49
N PHE A 51 1.93 7.32 -11.76
CA PHE A 51 2.19 8.28 -12.83
C PHE A 51 0.92 8.41 -13.68
N PRO A 52 0.02 9.38 -13.36
CA PRO A 52 -1.14 9.61 -14.17
C PRO A 52 -0.73 10.12 -15.56
N LYS A 53 -1.51 9.75 -16.57
CA LYS A 53 -1.30 10.27 -17.93
C LYS A 53 -1.52 11.80 -17.91
N ALA A 54 -0.47 12.56 -18.24
CA ALA A 54 -0.58 14.01 -18.36
C ALA A 54 -1.44 14.40 -19.57
N ALA A 55 -2.24 15.44 -19.45
CA ALA A 55 -2.87 16.06 -20.60
C ALA A 55 -1.83 16.82 -21.45
N ALA A 56 -2.17 17.10 -22.70
CA ALA A 56 -1.28 17.85 -23.58
C ALA A 56 -0.98 19.24 -22.98
N GLY A 57 0.32 19.54 -22.79
CA GLY A 57 0.78 20.80 -22.19
C GLY A 57 0.84 20.83 -20.68
N GLU A 58 0.40 19.78 -19.97
CA GLU A 58 0.54 19.69 -18.53
C GLU A 58 1.90 19.10 -18.12
N ALA A 59 2.45 19.59 -17.02
CA ALA A 59 3.66 19.02 -16.44
C ALA A 59 3.36 17.60 -15.92
N PRO A 60 4.29 16.64 -16.12
CA PRO A 60 4.16 15.30 -15.55
C PRO A 60 4.02 15.38 -14.02
N ARG A 61 3.09 14.59 -13.47
CA ARG A 61 2.86 14.48 -12.03
C ARG A 61 3.17 13.07 -11.56
N VAL A 62 3.54 12.94 -10.31
CA VAL A 62 3.65 11.68 -9.60
C VAL A 62 2.89 11.77 -8.28
N ILE A 63 2.14 10.73 -7.97
CA ILE A 63 1.46 10.56 -6.69
C ILE A 63 2.16 9.42 -5.98
N THR A 64 2.54 9.62 -4.73
CA THR A 64 3.31 8.61 -4.01
C THR A 64 2.81 8.44 -2.58
N HIS A 65 2.68 7.19 -2.16
CA HIS A 65 2.22 6.81 -0.83
C HIS A 65 3.14 5.76 -0.22
N PRO A 66 3.31 5.73 1.11
CA PRO A 66 3.93 4.61 1.80
C PRO A 66 2.99 3.41 1.74
N VAL A 67 3.55 2.20 1.75
CA VAL A 67 2.77 0.97 1.67
C VAL A 67 3.22 -0.08 2.69
N GLY A 68 2.29 -0.85 3.22
CA GLY A 68 2.56 -2.14 3.84
C GLY A 68 2.72 -3.20 2.75
N ILE A 69 3.68 -4.10 2.92
CA ILE A 69 3.99 -5.16 1.94
C ILE A 69 4.07 -6.53 2.61
N GLY A 70 4.26 -7.56 1.81
CA GLY A 70 4.39 -8.93 2.29
C GLY A 70 5.51 -9.11 3.31
N ARG A 71 5.19 -9.82 4.41
CA ARG A 71 6.14 -10.22 5.43
C ARG A 71 7.03 -11.36 4.95
N GLU A 72 7.99 -11.75 5.76
CA GLU A 72 8.83 -12.92 5.49
C GLU A 72 7.97 -14.18 5.29
N GLY A 73 8.31 -14.98 4.29
CA GLY A 73 7.52 -16.16 3.87
C GLY A 73 6.29 -15.83 3.00
N TRP A 74 5.88 -14.56 2.91
CA TRP A 74 4.74 -14.08 2.12
C TRP A 74 5.15 -12.88 1.25
N ALA A 75 6.16 -13.07 0.43
CA ALA A 75 6.72 -11.97 -0.36
C ALA A 75 5.70 -11.35 -1.33
N THR A 76 5.71 -10.02 -1.43
CA THR A 76 5.03 -9.32 -2.51
C THR A 76 5.73 -9.67 -3.83
N PRO A 77 5.00 -10.10 -4.87
CA PRO A 77 5.60 -10.53 -6.13
C PRO A 77 6.33 -9.38 -6.83
N ILE A 78 7.41 -9.74 -7.51
CA ILE A 78 8.19 -8.83 -8.36
C ILE A 78 7.89 -9.15 -9.81
N GLY A 79 7.73 -8.14 -10.64
CA GLY A 79 7.50 -8.29 -12.08
C GLY A 79 6.44 -7.32 -12.58
N ALA A 80 6.12 -7.42 -13.86
CA ALA A 80 5.13 -6.56 -14.50
C ALA A 80 3.75 -7.21 -14.50
N THR A 81 2.75 -6.43 -14.16
CA THR A 81 1.34 -6.82 -14.17
C THR A 81 0.46 -5.62 -14.56
N ARG A 82 -0.83 -5.71 -14.33
CA ARG A 82 -1.78 -4.62 -14.55
C ARG A 82 -2.92 -4.67 -13.54
N VAL A 83 -3.61 -3.57 -13.38
CA VAL A 83 -4.89 -3.53 -12.65
C VAL A 83 -5.95 -4.18 -13.53
N VAL A 84 -6.52 -5.30 -13.09
CA VAL A 84 -7.54 -6.06 -13.86
C VAL A 84 -8.96 -5.72 -13.46
N SER A 85 -9.18 -5.28 -12.22
CA SER A 85 -10.48 -4.78 -11.77
C SER A 85 -10.34 -3.91 -10.52
N LYS A 86 -11.39 -3.16 -10.22
CA LYS A 86 -11.50 -2.26 -9.06
C LYS A 86 -12.77 -2.63 -8.30
N VAL A 87 -12.68 -2.72 -6.98
CA VAL A 87 -13.81 -3.10 -6.12
C VAL A 87 -13.90 -2.12 -4.96
N LYS A 88 -15.07 -1.49 -4.82
CA LYS A 88 -15.45 -0.74 -3.63
C LYS A 88 -16.18 -1.67 -2.67
N ASP A 89 -15.96 -1.50 -1.38
CA ASP A 89 -16.54 -2.31 -0.31
C ASP A 89 -16.36 -3.83 -0.56
N PRO A 90 -15.09 -4.29 -0.70
CA PRO A 90 -14.83 -5.67 -1.09
C PRO A 90 -15.24 -6.65 0.00
N VAL A 91 -15.77 -7.80 -0.41
CA VAL A 91 -15.84 -8.98 0.46
C VAL A 91 -14.50 -9.72 0.36
N TRP A 92 -13.84 -9.96 1.48
CA TRP A 92 -12.61 -10.74 1.49
C TRP A 92 -12.92 -12.23 1.55
N THR A 93 -12.64 -12.94 0.46
CA THR A 93 -12.58 -14.40 0.48
C THR A 93 -11.21 -14.82 0.99
N VAL A 94 -11.18 -15.37 2.19
CA VAL A 94 -9.92 -15.69 2.89
C VAL A 94 -9.27 -16.91 2.25
N PRO A 95 -8.04 -16.79 1.72
CA PRO A 95 -7.33 -17.92 1.13
C PRO A 95 -7.19 -19.10 2.12
N PRO A 96 -7.28 -20.34 1.66
CA PRO A 96 -7.15 -21.52 2.53
C PRO A 96 -5.83 -21.55 3.32
N SER A 97 -4.73 -21.11 2.72
CA SER A 97 -3.41 -21.01 3.39
C SER A 97 -3.43 -20.04 4.57
N ILE A 98 -4.06 -18.87 4.43
CA ILE A 98 -4.20 -17.89 5.51
C ILE A 98 -5.12 -18.43 6.60
N ARG A 99 -6.23 -19.07 6.23
CA ARG A 99 -7.13 -19.70 7.22
C ARG A 99 -6.43 -20.78 8.04
N LYS A 100 -5.62 -21.60 7.37
CA LYS A 100 -4.84 -22.63 8.04
C LYS A 100 -3.85 -22.03 9.03
N GLU A 101 -3.08 -21.04 8.63
CA GLU A 101 -2.12 -20.33 9.48
C GLU A 101 -2.79 -19.73 10.72
N HIS A 102 -3.90 -19.01 10.53
CA HIS A 102 -4.64 -18.43 11.65
C HIS A 102 -5.25 -19.47 12.57
N ALA A 103 -5.76 -20.59 12.03
CA ALA A 103 -6.27 -21.68 12.85
C ALA A 103 -5.16 -22.34 13.71
N GLU A 104 -3.97 -22.51 13.13
CA GLU A 104 -2.78 -23.04 13.86
C GLU A 104 -2.30 -22.05 14.93
N ALA A 105 -2.50 -20.74 14.73
CA ALA A 105 -2.19 -19.70 15.72
C ALA A 105 -3.29 -19.51 16.78
N GLY A 106 -4.39 -20.27 16.74
CA GLY A 106 -5.49 -20.14 17.70
C GLY A 106 -6.46 -18.99 17.43
N ASP A 107 -6.39 -18.35 16.26
CA ASP A 107 -7.24 -17.23 15.82
C ASP A 107 -7.93 -17.59 14.48
N PRO A 108 -8.90 -18.51 14.46
CA PRO A 108 -9.48 -19.03 13.23
C PRO A 108 -10.30 -17.96 12.49
N LEU A 109 -10.00 -17.78 11.23
CA LEU A 109 -10.72 -16.85 10.35
C LEU A 109 -11.87 -17.54 9.61
N PRO A 110 -13.00 -16.82 9.38
CA PRO A 110 -14.09 -17.32 8.55
C PRO A 110 -13.64 -17.46 7.09
N ALA A 111 -14.37 -18.23 6.29
CA ALA A 111 -14.07 -18.36 4.87
C ALA A 111 -14.26 -17.03 4.09
N ARG A 112 -15.11 -16.16 4.59
CA ARG A 112 -15.41 -14.84 4.00
C ARG A 112 -15.60 -13.81 5.09
N VAL A 113 -15.00 -12.63 4.91
CA VAL A 113 -15.21 -11.45 5.74
C VAL A 113 -16.02 -10.45 4.91
N PRO A 114 -17.21 -10.03 5.37
CA PRO A 114 -18.03 -9.06 4.66
C PRO A 114 -17.35 -7.69 4.57
N ALA A 115 -17.84 -6.83 3.69
CA ALA A 115 -17.45 -5.42 3.68
C ALA A 115 -17.78 -4.77 5.03
N GLY A 116 -16.94 -3.84 5.47
CA GLY A 116 -17.13 -3.13 6.73
C GLY A 116 -15.82 -2.83 7.44
N PRO A 117 -15.90 -2.22 8.64
CA PRO A 117 -14.72 -1.74 9.38
C PRO A 117 -13.77 -2.86 9.82
N ASP A 118 -14.28 -4.08 9.99
CA ASP A 118 -13.48 -5.24 10.40
C ASP A 118 -12.80 -5.94 9.21
N ASN A 119 -13.09 -5.51 7.97
CA ASN A 119 -12.48 -6.12 6.79
C ASN A 119 -11.04 -5.64 6.61
N PRO A 120 -10.04 -6.53 6.61
CA PRO A 120 -8.64 -6.15 6.46
C PRO A 120 -8.29 -5.58 5.07
N LEU A 121 -9.18 -5.71 4.08
CA LEU A 121 -8.99 -5.08 2.76
C LEU A 121 -9.37 -3.58 2.77
N GLY A 122 -10.04 -3.10 3.81
CA GLY A 122 -10.60 -1.75 3.82
C GLY A 122 -11.72 -1.56 2.80
N ALA A 123 -12.01 -0.31 2.46
CA ALA A 123 -13.14 0.05 1.60
C ALA A 123 -12.85 -0.03 0.09
N TYR A 124 -11.58 -0.10 -0.32
CA TYR A 124 -11.18 -0.07 -1.74
C TYR A 124 -10.08 -1.09 -2.04
N ALA A 125 -10.21 -1.79 -3.17
CA ALA A 125 -9.22 -2.74 -3.64
C ALA A 125 -9.05 -2.66 -5.16
N LEU A 126 -7.79 -2.67 -5.63
CA LEU A 126 -7.37 -2.86 -7.00
C LEU A 126 -6.86 -4.29 -7.16
N ARG A 127 -7.51 -5.10 -7.99
CA ARG A 127 -7.05 -6.46 -8.29
C ARG A 127 -5.95 -6.40 -9.34
N LEU A 128 -4.89 -7.17 -9.10
CA LEU A 128 -3.78 -7.29 -10.04
C LEU A 128 -3.92 -8.53 -10.92
N GLY A 129 -3.23 -8.53 -12.06
CA GLY A 129 -3.14 -9.70 -12.93
C GLY A 129 -2.39 -10.87 -12.29
N PHE A 130 -1.63 -10.65 -11.22
CA PHE A 130 -1.10 -11.72 -10.38
C PHE A 130 -2.24 -12.34 -9.56
N PRO A 131 -2.44 -13.67 -9.63
CA PRO A 131 -3.52 -14.33 -8.92
C PRO A 131 -3.48 -14.06 -7.41
N SER A 132 -4.61 -13.66 -6.84
CA SER A 132 -4.78 -13.38 -5.40
C SER A 132 -4.05 -12.15 -4.85
N TYR A 133 -3.36 -11.35 -5.67
CA TYR A 133 -2.69 -10.13 -5.20
C TYR A 133 -3.52 -8.88 -5.47
N LEU A 134 -3.52 -8.01 -4.46
CA LEU A 134 -4.30 -6.77 -4.43
C LEU A 134 -3.41 -5.61 -4.00
N ILE A 135 -3.78 -4.40 -4.45
CA ILE A 135 -3.45 -3.14 -3.80
C ILE A 135 -4.75 -2.67 -3.13
N HIS A 136 -4.75 -2.50 -1.81
CA HIS A 136 -5.98 -2.28 -1.06
C HIS A 136 -5.76 -1.41 0.18
N GLY A 137 -6.83 -0.99 0.82
CA GLY A 137 -6.80 -0.29 2.09
C GLY A 137 -6.43 -1.20 3.26
N THR A 138 -6.69 -0.74 4.46
CA THR A 138 -6.48 -1.54 5.67
C THR A 138 -7.39 -1.05 6.80
N ASN A 139 -7.75 -1.95 7.69
CA ASN A 139 -8.34 -1.63 8.99
C ASN A 139 -7.29 -1.53 10.11
N LYS A 140 -6.00 -1.77 9.77
CA LYS A 140 -4.85 -1.69 10.71
C LYS A 140 -3.75 -0.79 10.13
N PRO A 141 -3.94 0.54 10.09
CA PRO A 141 -3.04 1.48 9.41
C PRO A 141 -1.61 1.53 10.01
N SER A 142 -1.41 1.08 11.24
CA SER A 142 -0.09 1.00 11.87
C SER A 142 0.92 0.10 11.12
N GLY A 143 0.43 -0.78 10.25
CA GLY A 143 1.27 -1.66 9.41
C GLY A 143 1.83 -0.99 8.15
N ILE A 144 1.41 0.24 7.83
CA ILE A 144 1.89 0.95 6.65
C ILE A 144 3.37 1.36 6.84
N GLY A 145 4.18 1.10 5.82
CA GLY A 145 5.65 1.25 5.88
C GLY A 145 6.37 0.00 6.39
N MET A 146 5.65 -1.07 6.70
CA MET A 146 6.19 -2.30 7.30
C MET A 146 5.97 -3.52 6.40
N ARG A 147 6.61 -4.64 6.78
CA ARG A 147 6.39 -5.98 6.20
C ARG A 147 5.41 -6.75 7.09
N VAL A 148 4.12 -6.68 6.77
CA VAL A 148 3.05 -7.21 7.64
C VAL A 148 1.99 -8.04 6.93
N SER A 149 1.85 -7.89 5.60
CA SER A 149 0.79 -8.55 4.85
C SER A 149 1.15 -9.98 4.43
N HIS A 150 0.18 -10.69 3.87
CA HIS A 150 0.37 -11.98 3.19
C HIS A 150 0.67 -11.78 1.68
N GLY A 151 1.44 -10.74 1.34
CA GLY A 151 1.90 -10.44 0.00
C GLY A 151 1.18 -9.30 -0.71
N CYS A 152 -0.04 -8.96 -0.32
CA CYS A 152 -0.76 -7.81 -0.85
C CYS A 152 -0.12 -6.49 -0.42
N VAL A 153 -0.43 -5.44 -1.17
CA VAL A 153 0.05 -4.07 -0.93
C VAL A 153 -1.03 -3.29 -0.20
N GLN A 154 -0.72 -2.83 1.01
CA GLN A 154 -1.65 -2.11 1.88
C GLN A 154 -1.35 -0.60 1.85
N LEU A 155 -2.39 0.22 1.80
CA LEU A 155 -2.32 1.68 1.91
C LEU A 155 -3.17 2.18 3.08
N PHE A 156 -2.90 3.41 3.52
CA PHE A 156 -3.83 4.12 4.39
C PHE A 156 -5.21 4.23 3.72
N PRO A 157 -6.32 4.26 4.48
CA PRO A 157 -7.67 4.36 3.93
C PRO A 157 -7.87 5.54 2.96
N GLU A 158 -7.35 6.70 3.30
CA GLU A 158 -7.39 7.93 2.50
C GLU A 158 -6.54 7.85 1.24
N ASP A 159 -5.38 7.17 1.31
CA ASP A 159 -4.45 7.01 0.20
C ASP A 159 -5.02 6.06 -0.87
N ILE A 160 -5.59 4.92 -0.44
CA ILE A 160 -6.22 3.99 -1.39
C ILE A 160 -7.47 4.58 -2.04
N GLU A 161 -8.25 5.39 -1.34
CA GLU A 161 -9.42 6.07 -1.91
C GLU A 161 -8.99 7.02 -3.02
N THR A 162 -7.95 7.82 -2.77
CA THR A 162 -7.35 8.71 -3.76
C THR A 162 -6.83 7.94 -4.97
N LEU A 163 -6.05 6.88 -4.73
CA LEU A 163 -5.48 6.06 -5.78
C LEU A 163 -6.57 5.34 -6.60
N PHE A 164 -7.57 4.79 -5.92
CA PHE A 164 -8.71 4.12 -6.53
C PHE A 164 -9.48 5.03 -7.48
N SER A 165 -9.69 6.29 -7.12
CA SER A 165 -10.41 7.25 -7.97
C SER A 165 -9.68 7.52 -9.28
N GLN A 166 -8.35 7.54 -9.28
CA GLN A 166 -7.51 8.01 -10.37
C GLN A 166 -6.96 6.90 -11.27
N VAL A 167 -6.68 5.72 -10.70
CA VAL A 167 -6.09 4.61 -11.45
C VAL A 167 -7.14 3.92 -12.32
N PRO A 168 -7.00 3.87 -13.65
CA PRO A 168 -7.91 3.15 -14.52
C PRO A 168 -7.66 1.63 -14.45
N VAL A 169 -8.70 0.85 -14.78
CA VAL A 169 -8.52 -0.58 -15.11
C VAL A 169 -7.65 -0.67 -16.36
N GLY A 170 -6.73 -1.63 -16.38
CA GLY A 170 -5.72 -1.78 -17.42
C GLY A 170 -4.40 -1.04 -17.15
N ALA A 171 -4.35 -0.16 -16.14
CA ALA A 171 -3.11 0.53 -15.78
C ALA A 171 -1.98 -0.49 -15.52
N PRO A 172 -0.78 -0.29 -16.09
CA PRO A 172 0.38 -1.13 -15.81
C PRO A 172 0.84 -0.98 -14.36
N VAL A 173 1.39 -2.05 -13.82
CA VAL A 173 1.95 -2.10 -12.45
C VAL A 173 3.28 -2.83 -12.51
#